data_cb8f86b2bc636e04d2b14c001854682f
#
_entry.id   cb8f86b2bc636e04d2b14c001854682f
#
_cell.length_a   1.000
_cell.length_b   1.000
_cell.length_c   1.000
_cell.angle_alpha   90.00
_cell.angle_beta   90.00
_cell.angle_gamma   90.00
#
_symmetry.space_group_name_H-M   'P 1'
#
loop_
_entity.id
_entity.type
_entity.pdbx_description
1 polymer ?
#
loop_
_entity_poly.entity_id
_entity_poly.type
_entity_poly.pdbx_seq_one_letter_code
_entity_poly.pdbx_strand_id
1 'polypeptide(L)'
;MRLLLEIFGQTLRTLWAHKLRSFLTMFGIAWGVGSLLLLVGLGEGFRSGNRRQFDELGENVMFIWGGRAPAMNGSFTSLRQYYLTYRDYKDVAAECPDIKVVAPVISRNDVRALSDYFQSSGQLLGVPAYFNKIRYLPLAEGRWLNDFDISQKRAVVVIGDEARRVLFPGWPAIGSTILLNGIRFQVIGTLQRVGHGENNTRNLQIFIPFSVMRENFPPRNVGEVDGAISFLNFQPTTRELHETAKQEVHKIIARNHGFDYRDPDAYDEWDTIRTVDSIGKIFDAMNMFLGSVGLVTLGLGAIGIINIMLVAVADRTREIGLRKALGATSRSIMLQFFAEGAFLTVTSGLVGMGCAAGFMALLGMLPQLPGFDTPRLVPSTAMLAIISLAFAGVVAGLYPARKAALLEPVEALRRE
;
A
#
# COMPACT_ATOMS: atom_id res chain seq x y z
N MET A 1 1.93 -41.78 -25.24
CA MET A 1 1.21 -40.68 -25.92
C MET A 1 -0.21 -41.08 -26.34
N ARG A 2 -0.46 -42.21 -26.96
CA ARG A 2 -1.82 -42.71 -27.32
C ARG A 2 -2.75 -42.88 -26.11
N LEU A 3 -2.26 -43.46 -25.02
CA LEU A 3 -3.03 -43.67 -23.79
C LEU A 3 -3.52 -42.34 -23.14
N LEU A 4 -2.69 -41.31 -23.17
CA LEU A 4 -3.07 -39.97 -22.68
C LEU A 4 -4.14 -39.31 -23.55
N LEU A 5 -4.08 -39.50 -24.89
CA LEU A 5 -5.07 -38.99 -25.85
C LEU A 5 -6.42 -39.73 -25.70
N GLU A 6 -6.39 -41.02 -25.42
CA GLU A 6 -7.62 -41.79 -25.15
C GLU A 6 -8.27 -41.39 -23.83
N ILE A 7 -7.50 -41.21 -22.75
CA ILE A 7 -7.98 -40.70 -21.47
C ILE A 7 -8.60 -39.30 -21.65
N PHE A 8 -7.92 -38.42 -22.39
CA PHE A 8 -8.42 -37.07 -22.72
C PHE A 8 -9.75 -37.12 -23.45
N GLY A 9 -9.87 -37.95 -24.50
CA GLY A 9 -11.11 -38.11 -25.27
C GLY A 9 -12.27 -38.69 -24.45
N GLN A 10 -11.98 -39.66 -23.58
CA GLN A 10 -12.97 -40.25 -22.68
C GLN A 10 -13.44 -39.24 -21.62
N THR A 11 -12.50 -38.51 -21.02
CA THR A 11 -12.82 -37.45 -20.01
C THR A 11 -13.70 -36.36 -20.61
N LEU A 12 -13.36 -35.91 -21.84
CA LEU A 12 -14.18 -34.90 -22.53
C LEU A 12 -15.62 -35.39 -22.81
N ARG A 13 -15.79 -36.63 -23.27
CA ARG A 13 -17.12 -37.23 -23.52
C ARG A 13 -17.93 -37.31 -22.21
N THR A 14 -17.30 -37.67 -21.10
CA THR A 14 -17.97 -37.76 -19.79
C THR A 14 -18.39 -36.37 -19.28
N LEU A 15 -17.54 -35.37 -19.47
CA LEU A 15 -17.87 -33.97 -19.15
C LEU A 15 -19.09 -33.47 -19.93
N TRP A 16 -19.20 -33.84 -21.21
CA TRP A 16 -20.33 -33.47 -22.05
C TRP A 16 -21.62 -34.23 -21.72
N ALA A 17 -21.52 -35.46 -21.23
CA ALA A 17 -22.69 -36.25 -20.80
C ALA A 17 -23.37 -35.68 -19.55
N HIS A 18 -22.59 -35.03 -18.63
CA HIS A 18 -23.10 -34.47 -17.38
C HIS A 18 -22.68 -33.00 -17.24
N LYS A 19 -23.06 -32.16 -18.22
CA LYS A 19 -22.61 -30.76 -18.36
C LYS A 19 -22.72 -29.91 -17.08
N LEU A 20 -23.89 -29.95 -16.43
CA LEU A 20 -24.14 -29.12 -15.25
C LEU A 20 -23.27 -29.55 -14.06
N ARG A 21 -23.09 -30.87 -13.85
CA ARG A 21 -22.29 -31.40 -12.77
C ARG A 21 -20.79 -31.06 -12.96
N SER A 22 -20.31 -31.29 -14.16
CA SER A 22 -18.92 -30.99 -14.53
C SER A 22 -18.62 -29.50 -14.42
N PHE A 23 -19.54 -28.65 -14.89
CA PHE A 23 -19.40 -27.19 -14.77
C PHE A 23 -19.33 -26.75 -13.30
N LEU A 24 -20.25 -27.19 -12.44
CA LEU A 24 -20.29 -26.80 -11.04
C LEU A 24 -19.01 -27.20 -10.29
N THR A 25 -18.41 -28.35 -10.64
CA THR A 25 -17.17 -28.81 -10.01
C THR A 25 -15.96 -27.99 -10.47
N MET A 26 -15.82 -27.86 -11.78
CA MET A 26 -14.74 -27.07 -12.36
C MET A 26 -14.83 -25.62 -11.87
N PHE A 27 -16.05 -25.08 -11.77
CA PHE A 27 -16.31 -23.75 -11.24
C PHE A 27 -15.84 -23.61 -9.77
N GLY A 28 -16.08 -24.60 -8.90
CA GLY A 28 -15.66 -24.56 -7.50
C GLY A 28 -14.13 -24.38 -7.36
N ILE A 29 -13.33 -25.13 -8.11
CA ILE A 29 -11.86 -24.99 -8.11
C ILE A 29 -11.43 -23.72 -8.81
N ALA A 30 -11.98 -23.43 -10.00
CA ALA A 30 -11.65 -22.21 -10.73
C ALA A 30 -11.95 -20.96 -9.89
N TRP A 31 -13.08 -20.96 -9.18
CA TRP A 31 -13.43 -19.90 -8.24
C TRP A 31 -12.47 -19.84 -7.04
N GLY A 32 -12.08 -20.98 -6.45
CA GLY A 32 -11.12 -21.04 -5.34
C GLY A 32 -9.75 -20.46 -5.71
N VAL A 33 -9.20 -20.90 -6.84
CA VAL A 33 -7.92 -20.39 -7.36
C VAL A 33 -8.05 -18.92 -7.78
N GLY A 34 -9.10 -18.60 -8.52
CA GLY A 34 -9.37 -17.25 -9.03
C GLY A 34 -9.55 -16.23 -7.90
N SER A 35 -10.36 -16.56 -6.88
CA SER A 35 -10.60 -15.69 -5.74
C SER A 35 -9.33 -15.48 -4.90
N LEU A 36 -8.53 -16.54 -4.67
CA LEU A 36 -7.26 -16.43 -3.96
C LEU A 36 -6.32 -15.42 -4.64
N LEU A 37 -6.13 -15.59 -5.95
CA LEU A 37 -5.25 -14.71 -6.73
C LEU A 37 -5.77 -13.27 -6.80
N LEU A 38 -7.08 -13.10 -7.00
CA LEU A 38 -7.72 -11.78 -7.07
C LEU A 38 -7.62 -11.05 -5.73
N LEU A 39 -7.99 -11.69 -4.64
CA LEU A 39 -8.01 -11.06 -3.32
C LEU A 39 -6.62 -10.61 -2.88
N VAL A 40 -5.60 -11.47 -3.05
CA VAL A 40 -4.23 -11.09 -2.71
C VAL A 40 -3.67 -10.06 -3.69
N GLY A 41 -3.99 -10.17 -4.98
CA GLY A 41 -3.59 -9.17 -5.98
C GLY A 41 -4.19 -7.79 -5.74
N LEU A 42 -5.46 -7.72 -5.31
CA LEU A 42 -6.12 -6.49 -4.89
C LEU A 42 -5.48 -5.93 -3.61
N GLY A 43 -5.20 -6.79 -2.64
CA GLY A 43 -4.51 -6.40 -1.40
C GLY A 43 -3.14 -5.78 -1.66
N GLU A 44 -2.35 -6.35 -2.57
CA GLU A 44 -1.05 -5.80 -2.97
C GLU A 44 -1.18 -4.48 -3.74
N GLY A 45 -2.19 -4.34 -4.60
CA GLY A 45 -2.48 -3.07 -5.28
C GLY A 45 -2.80 -1.95 -4.28
N PHE A 46 -3.53 -2.28 -3.21
CA PHE A 46 -3.83 -1.34 -2.14
C PHE A 46 -2.59 -0.99 -1.31
N ARG A 47 -1.77 -2.00 -0.99
CA ARG A 47 -0.50 -1.82 -0.27
C ARG A 47 0.48 -0.92 -1.03
N SER A 48 0.70 -1.21 -2.31
CA SER A 48 1.64 -0.44 -3.14
C SER A 48 1.16 0.99 -3.37
N GLY A 49 -0.14 1.19 -3.60
CA GLY A 49 -0.74 2.50 -3.76
C GLY A 49 -0.63 3.38 -2.51
N ASN A 50 -0.91 2.81 -1.33
CA ASN A 50 -0.72 3.53 -0.06
C ASN A 50 0.76 3.84 0.20
N ARG A 51 1.66 2.88 0.01
CA ARG A 51 3.09 3.10 0.19
C ARG A 51 3.59 4.25 -0.67
N ARG A 52 3.20 4.32 -1.94
CA ARG A 52 3.56 5.42 -2.84
C ARG A 52 3.09 6.78 -2.32
N GLN A 53 1.90 6.87 -1.71
CA GLN A 53 1.44 8.13 -1.10
C GLN A 53 2.34 8.59 0.05
N PHE A 54 2.89 7.66 0.85
CA PHE A 54 3.85 8.01 1.89
C PHE A 54 5.21 8.39 1.34
N ASP A 55 5.69 7.69 0.30
CA ASP A 55 6.96 8.02 -0.37
C ASP A 55 6.93 9.43 -0.97
N GLU A 56 5.76 9.91 -1.41
CA GLU A 56 5.55 11.29 -1.87
C GLU A 56 5.66 12.35 -0.75
N LEU A 57 5.54 11.98 0.53
CA LEU A 57 5.77 12.90 1.65
C LEU A 57 7.25 13.20 1.86
N GLY A 58 8.11 12.33 1.43
CA GLY A 58 9.54 12.30 1.67
C GLY A 58 9.92 10.99 2.38
N GLU A 59 11.11 10.51 2.07
CA GLU A 59 11.60 9.23 2.59
C GLU A 59 11.95 9.35 4.07
N ASN A 60 11.34 8.50 4.92
CA ASN A 60 11.63 8.40 6.36
C ASN A 60 11.53 9.74 7.13
N VAL A 61 10.58 10.58 6.78
CA VAL A 61 10.42 11.90 7.41
C VAL A 61 9.61 11.79 8.70
N MET A 62 10.07 12.46 9.72
CA MET A 62 9.37 12.62 10.99
C MET A 62 9.01 14.08 11.21
N PHE A 63 7.83 14.29 11.82
CA PHE A 63 7.32 15.60 12.14
C PHE A 63 7.12 15.70 13.65
N ILE A 64 7.50 16.81 14.23
CA ILE A 64 7.21 17.10 15.64
C ILE A 64 6.74 18.54 15.78
N TRP A 65 5.65 18.71 16.49
CA TRP A 65 5.05 20.00 16.86
C TRP A 65 5.19 20.22 18.34
N GLY A 66 5.01 21.46 18.77
CA GLY A 66 4.85 21.77 20.19
C GLY A 66 3.57 21.13 20.73
N GLY A 67 3.66 20.54 21.89
CA GLY A 67 2.55 19.81 22.53
C GLY A 67 2.11 20.43 23.86
N ARG A 68 1.60 19.58 24.75
CA ARG A 68 1.18 19.96 26.11
C ARG A 68 2.04 19.23 27.12
N ALA A 69 2.87 20.00 27.82
CA ALA A 69 3.71 19.47 28.89
C ALA A 69 3.03 19.64 30.27
N PRO A 70 3.40 18.84 31.29
CA PRO A 70 2.98 19.06 32.64
C PRO A 70 3.31 20.48 33.11
N ALA A 71 2.45 21.05 33.92
CA ALA A 71 2.65 22.38 34.46
C ALA A 71 3.85 22.39 35.41
N MET A 72 4.57 23.52 35.48
CA MET A 72 5.63 23.70 36.46
C MET A 72 5.01 23.80 37.88
N ASN A 73 5.76 23.37 38.91
CA ASN A 73 5.32 23.44 40.29
C ASN A 73 4.82 24.85 40.64
N GLY A 74 3.61 24.92 41.20
CA GLY A 74 2.95 26.19 41.56
C GLY A 74 1.95 26.73 40.54
N SER A 75 1.72 26.05 39.42
CA SER A 75 0.68 26.41 38.45
C SER A 75 -0.69 25.86 38.86
N PHE A 76 -1.76 26.60 38.60
CA PHE A 76 -3.16 26.15 38.80
C PHE A 76 -3.66 25.28 37.65
N THR A 77 -2.92 25.18 36.52
CA THR A 77 -3.26 24.34 35.36
C THR A 77 -2.44 23.08 35.38
N SER A 78 -3.08 21.95 35.10
CA SER A 78 -2.40 20.63 35.04
C SER A 78 -1.47 20.48 33.87
N LEU A 79 -1.74 21.17 32.76
CA LEU A 79 -0.97 21.11 31.49
C LEU A 79 -0.72 22.53 30.97
N ARG A 80 0.47 22.77 30.44
CA ARG A 80 0.82 24.01 29.74
C ARG A 80 1.14 23.71 28.28
N GLN A 81 0.66 24.55 27.36
CA GLN A 81 1.07 24.54 25.97
C GLN A 81 2.50 25.05 25.86
N TYR A 82 3.38 24.36 25.16
CA TYR A 82 4.68 24.86 24.76
C TYR A 82 4.81 24.90 23.23
N TYR A 83 5.68 25.76 22.75
CA TYR A 83 5.92 25.92 21.32
C TYR A 83 7.39 25.68 21.05
N LEU A 84 7.66 24.97 19.95
CA LEU A 84 9.03 24.74 19.50
C LEU A 84 9.68 26.07 19.10
N THR A 85 10.97 26.18 19.35
CA THR A 85 11.76 27.37 19.07
C THR A 85 12.89 27.07 18.07
N TYR A 86 13.44 28.13 17.50
CA TYR A 86 14.63 28.01 16.65
C TYR A 86 15.87 27.52 17.44
N ARG A 87 15.86 27.67 18.77
CA ARG A 87 16.85 27.09 19.66
C ARG A 87 16.77 25.57 19.65
N ASP A 88 15.55 25.00 19.76
CA ASP A 88 15.36 23.55 19.72
C ASP A 88 15.91 22.97 18.43
N TYR A 89 15.66 23.62 17.29
CA TYR A 89 16.24 23.24 16.00
C TYR A 89 17.78 23.19 16.06
N LYS A 90 18.41 24.25 16.61
CA LYS A 90 19.88 24.32 16.67
C LYS A 90 20.47 23.25 17.56
N ASP A 91 19.86 23.02 18.71
CA ASP A 91 20.35 22.05 19.69
C ASP A 91 20.15 20.62 19.12
N VAL A 92 19.02 20.33 18.46
CA VAL A 92 18.80 19.05 17.76
C VAL A 92 19.82 18.84 16.63
N ALA A 93 20.06 19.88 15.82
CA ALA A 93 21.03 19.78 14.72
C ALA A 93 22.49 19.57 15.20
N ALA A 94 22.83 20.04 16.39
CA ALA A 94 24.18 19.97 16.93
C ALA A 94 24.42 18.70 17.77
N GLU A 95 23.40 18.21 18.49
CA GLU A 95 23.58 17.19 19.53
C GLU A 95 23.03 15.80 19.15
N CYS A 96 22.25 15.66 18.06
CA CYS A 96 21.67 14.38 17.66
C CYS A 96 22.47 13.71 16.53
N PRO A 97 23.34 12.74 16.82
CA PRO A 97 24.17 12.07 15.80
C PRO A 97 23.33 11.12 14.90
N ASP A 98 22.21 10.60 15.41
CA ASP A 98 21.36 9.68 14.67
C ASP A 98 20.42 10.39 13.69
N ILE A 99 20.49 11.73 13.61
CA ILE A 99 19.73 12.53 12.66
C ILE A 99 20.59 12.89 11.46
N LYS A 100 20.15 12.51 10.28
CA LYS A 100 20.78 12.87 9.01
C LYS A 100 20.58 14.34 8.67
N VAL A 101 19.36 14.83 8.86
CA VAL A 101 18.98 16.20 8.57
C VAL A 101 17.76 16.62 9.38
N VAL A 102 17.73 17.85 9.85
CA VAL A 102 16.59 18.46 10.52
C VAL A 102 16.32 19.83 9.92
N ALA A 103 15.06 20.21 9.77
CA ALA A 103 14.63 21.49 9.21
C ALA A 103 13.57 22.16 10.09
N PRO A 104 13.77 23.43 10.48
CA PRO A 104 12.75 24.23 11.11
C PRO A 104 11.75 24.71 10.06
N VAL A 105 10.47 24.68 10.38
CA VAL A 105 9.40 25.15 9.49
C VAL A 105 8.49 26.11 10.23
N ILE A 106 8.19 27.23 9.61
CA ILE A 106 7.13 28.14 10.03
C ILE A 106 5.99 28.00 9.02
N SER A 107 4.78 27.78 9.51
CA SER A 107 3.58 27.55 8.70
C SER A 107 2.50 28.57 9.03
N ARG A 108 1.87 29.12 8.00
CA ARG A 108 0.74 30.05 8.10
C ARG A 108 -0.34 29.66 7.10
N ASN A 109 -1.57 29.52 7.56
CA ASN A 109 -2.74 29.18 6.71
C ASN A 109 -3.65 30.38 6.44
N ASP A 110 -3.37 31.51 7.06
CA ASP A 110 -4.15 32.72 6.98
C ASP A 110 -3.59 33.78 6.02
N VAL A 111 -2.52 33.44 5.30
CA VAL A 111 -1.90 34.34 4.32
C VAL A 111 -2.55 34.12 2.96
N ARG A 112 -3.07 35.20 2.40
CA ARG A 112 -3.61 35.22 1.03
C ARG A 112 -2.54 35.54 0.03
N ALA A 113 -2.47 34.77 -1.03
CA ALA A 113 -1.63 35.03 -2.18
C ALA A 113 -2.48 35.67 -3.29
N LEU A 114 -2.06 36.82 -3.78
CA LEU A 114 -2.70 37.53 -4.88
C LEU A 114 -1.71 37.64 -6.03
N SER A 115 -2.14 37.33 -7.23
CA SER A 115 -1.49 37.68 -8.48
C SER A 115 -2.20 38.90 -9.10
N ASP A 116 -1.72 39.34 -10.23
CA ASP A 116 -2.41 40.40 -11.01
C ASP A 116 -3.78 39.92 -11.55
N TYR A 117 -4.06 38.63 -11.49
CA TYR A 117 -5.25 38.00 -12.07
C TYR A 117 -6.21 37.46 -11.03
N PHE A 118 -5.71 36.67 -10.10
CA PHE A 118 -6.52 35.89 -9.16
C PHE A 118 -5.88 35.80 -7.76
N GLN A 119 -6.66 35.31 -6.81
CA GLN A 119 -6.21 35.06 -5.44
C GLN A 119 -6.28 33.55 -5.11
N SER A 120 -5.37 33.10 -4.29
CA SER A 120 -5.33 31.75 -3.73
C SER A 120 -5.12 31.81 -2.22
N SER A 121 -5.81 30.94 -1.49
CA SER A 121 -5.54 30.70 -0.08
C SER A 121 -4.90 29.34 0.04
N GLY A 122 -3.60 29.32 0.25
CA GLY A 122 -2.81 28.12 0.46
C GLY A 122 -2.01 28.18 1.75
N GLN A 123 -1.38 27.08 2.12
CA GLN A 123 -0.47 27.05 3.24
C GLN A 123 0.86 27.72 2.85
N LEU A 124 1.20 28.81 3.53
CA LEU A 124 2.51 29.44 3.38
C LEU A 124 3.51 28.78 4.32
N LEU A 125 4.63 28.32 3.77
CA LEU A 125 5.69 27.63 4.49
C LEU A 125 7.00 28.38 4.34
N GLY A 126 7.61 28.75 5.47
CA GLY A 126 8.97 29.24 5.52
C GLY A 126 9.95 28.11 5.81
N VAL A 127 10.85 27.84 4.86
CA VAL A 127 11.70 26.64 4.88
C VAL A 127 13.16 26.98 4.57
N PRO A 128 14.13 26.18 5.06
CA PRO A 128 15.53 26.30 4.67
C PRO A 128 15.75 25.81 3.23
N ALA A 129 16.87 26.17 2.63
CA ALA A 129 17.19 25.86 1.24
C ALA A 129 17.23 24.33 0.96
N TYR A 130 17.68 23.55 1.91
CA TYR A 130 17.80 22.10 1.79
C TYR A 130 16.50 21.32 2.06
N PHE A 131 15.37 21.99 2.29
CA PHE A 131 14.10 21.37 2.64
C PHE A 131 13.58 20.38 1.57
N ASN A 132 13.87 20.63 0.30
CA ASN A 132 13.54 19.71 -0.80
C ASN A 132 14.33 18.39 -0.78
N LYS A 133 15.38 18.28 0.06
CA LYS A 133 16.10 17.02 0.29
C LYS A 133 15.41 16.14 1.32
N ILE A 134 14.59 16.73 2.20
CA ILE A 134 13.81 16.03 3.22
C ILE A 134 12.43 15.64 2.66
N ARG A 135 11.81 16.59 1.95
CA ARG A 135 10.46 16.43 1.39
C ARG A 135 10.53 16.20 -0.11
N TYR A 136 9.73 15.29 -0.62
CA TYR A 136 9.60 15.08 -2.05
C TYR A 136 8.84 16.25 -2.69
N LEU A 137 9.58 17.20 -3.28
CA LEU A 137 9.08 18.43 -3.89
C LEU A 137 9.67 18.56 -5.31
N PRO A 138 9.21 17.77 -6.27
CA PRO A 138 9.73 17.79 -7.64
C PRO A 138 9.38 19.12 -8.33
N LEU A 139 10.38 19.75 -8.92
CA LEU A 139 10.21 20.98 -9.68
C LEU A 139 9.61 20.70 -11.07
N ALA A 140 8.62 21.51 -11.47
CA ALA A 140 8.11 21.53 -12.82
C ALA A 140 8.90 22.52 -13.70
N GLU A 141 9.07 23.74 -13.20
CA GLU A 141 9.76 24.82 -13.91
C GLU A 141 10.56 25.68 -12.92
N GLY A 142 11.61 26.33 -13.41
CA GLY A 142 12.41 27.25 -12.61
C GLY A 142 13.39 26.55 -11.66
N ARG A 143 13.59 27.10 -10.46
CA ARG A 143 14.52 26.59 -9.46
C ARG A 143 13.93 26.58 -8.05
N TRP A 144 14.50 25.76 -7.19
CA TRP A 144 14.23 25.76 -5.75
C TRP A 144 14.97 26.91 -5.05
N LEU A 145 14.62 27.17 -3.78
CA LEU A 145 15.30 28.10 -2.89
C LEU A 145 16.77 27.65 -2.70
N ASN A 146 17.66 28.60 -2.55
CA ASN A 146 19.07 28.34 -2.28
C ASN A 146 19.55 29.14 -1.04
N ASP A 147 20.79 28.86 -0.58
CA ASP A 147 21.36 29.50 0.61
C ASP A 147 21.54 31.02 0.42
N PHE A 148 21.73 31.49 -0.81
CA PHE A 148 21.80 32.90 -1.10
C PHE A 148 20.44 33.59 -0.88
N ASP A 149 19.32 32.95 -1.28
CA ASP A 149 17.99 33.50 -1.04
C ASP A 149 17.69 33.58 0.48
N ILE A 150 18.16 32.61 1.27
CA ILE A 150 18.00 32.59 2.74
C ILE A 150 18.86 33.70 3.39
N SER A 151 20.15 33.77 3.03
CA SER A 151 21.12 34.69 3.65
C SER A 151 20.84 36.16 3.33
N GLN A 152 20.43 36.43 2.08
CA GLN A 152 20.11 37.79 1.62
C GLN A 152 18.63 38.14 1.83
N LYS A 153 17.84 37.28 2.50
CA LYS A 153 16.42 37.47 2.75
C LYS A 153 15.64 37.90 1.50
N ARG A 154 15.90 37.23 0.40
CA ARG A 154 15.27 37.60 -0.88
C ARG A 154 13.78 37.32 -0.87
N ALA A 155 12.99 38.26 -1.36
CA ALA A 155 11.54 38.08 -1.52
C ALA A 155 11.23 37.22 -2.76
N VAL A 156 11.54 35.94 -2.68
CA VAL A 156 11.31 34.94 -3.73
C VAL A 156 10.40 33.83 -3.22
N VAL A 157 9.69 33.18 -4.16
CA VAL A 157 8.69 32.17 -3.81
C VAL A 157 8.68 31.02 -4.80
N VAL A 158 8.48 29.81 -4.29
CA VAL A 158 8.17 28.58 -5.05
C VAL A 158 6.73 28.19 -4.75
N ILE A 159 5.94 27.93 -5.78
CA ILE A 159 4.50 27.67 -5.66
C ILE A 159 4.15 26.25 -6.12
N GLY A 160 3.21 25.61 -5.44
CA GLY A 160 2.67 24.32 -5.82
C GLY A 160 1.83 24.37 -7.11
N ASP A 161 1.61 23.22 -7.75
CA ASP A 161 0.91 23.15 -9.05
C ASP A 161 -0.50 23.73 -9.00
N GLU A 162 -1.28 23.43 -7.95
CA GLU A 162 -2.63 23.97 -7.82
C GLU A 162 -2.63 25.48 -7.57
N ALA A 163 -1.70 25.96 -6.70
CA ALA A 163 -1.51 27.38 -6.48
C ALA A 163 -1.13 28.10 -7.79
N ARG A 164 -0.27 27.48 -8.63
CA ARG A 164 0.08 28.00 -9.95
C ARG A 164 -1.14 28.09 -10.86
N ARG A 165 -1.96 27.03 -10.92
CA ARG A 165 -3.16 27.01 -11.79
C ARG A 165 -4.19 28.04 -11.39
N VAL A 166 -4.35 28.26 -10.09
CA VAL A 166 -5.29 29.27 -9.56
C VAL A 166 -4.76 30.68 -9.77
N LEU A 167 -3.48 30.95 -9.48
CA LEU A 167 -2.93 32.30 -9.57
C LEU A 167 -2.61 32.74 -11.01
N PHE A 168 -2.22 31.82 -11.89
CA PHE A 168 -1.76 32.12 -13.26
C PHE A 168 -2.41 31.18 -14.29
N PRO A 169 -3.75 31.22 -14.47
CA PRO A 169 -4.43 30.37 -15.45
C PRO A 169 -4.08 30.75 -16.86
N GLY A 170 -3.27 29.93 -17.54
CA GLY A 170 -2.81 30.15 -18.91
C GLY A 170 -1.66 31.14 -19.05
N TRP A 171 -1.13 31.71 -17.97
CA TRP A 171 -0.02 32.67 -17.99
C TRP A 171 1.26 32.06 -17.40
N PRO A 172 2.45 32.51 -17.83
CA PRO A 172 3.71 32.06 -17.24
C PRO A 172 3.83 32.53 -15.78
N ALA A 173 4.07 31.60 -14.88
CA ALA A 173 4.23 31.93 -13.46
C ALA A 173 5.65 32.40 -13.13
N ILE A 174 6.67 31.80 -13.77
CA ILE A 174 8.09 32.12 -13.49
C ILE A 174 8.39 33.58 -13.89
N GLY A 175 9.03 34.29 -12.95
CA GLY A 175 9.37 35.71 -13.13
C GLY A 175 8.23 36.66 -12.75
N SER A 176 6.98 36.20 -12.70
CA SER A 176 5.82 36.99 -12.26
C SER A 176 5.89 37.33 -10.77
N THR A 177 5.13 38.31 -10.35
CA THR A 177 5.06 38.76 -8.96
C THR A 177 3.76 38.33 -8.33
N ILE A 178 3.82 37.87 -7.08
CA ILE A 178 2.64 37.69 -6.23
C ILE A 178 2.75 38.52 -4.95
N LEU A 179 1.61 38.89 -4.40
CA LEU A 179 1.52 39.58 -3.12
C LEU A 179 1.11 38.59 -2.05
N LEU A 180 1.93 38.47 -1.01
CA LEU A 180 1.60 37.73 0.22
C LEU A 180 1.32 38.74 1.34
N ASN A 181 0.07 38.91 1.71
CA ASN A 181 -0.36 39.97 2.65
C ASN A 181 0.22 41.35 2.32
N GLY A 182 0.26 41.72 1.04
CA GLY A 182 0.76 43.04 0.56
C GLY A 182 2.28 43.12 0.30
N ILE A 183 3.05 42.09 0.67
CA ILE A 183 4.49 42.04 0.38
C ILE A 183 4.71 41.34 -0.97
N ARG A 184 5.54 41.97 -1.85
CA ARG A 184 5.83 41.47 -3.20
C ARG A 184 6.87 40.34 -3.15
N PHE A 185 6.55 39.22 -3.81
CA PHE A 185 7.46 38.10 -4.01
C PHE A 185 7.55 37.73 -5.48
N GLN A 186 8.77 37.47 -5.95
CA GLN A 186 8.99 36.99 -7.30
C GLN A 186 8.88 35.47 -7.35
N VAL A 187 8.09 34.94 -8.27
CA VAL A 187 7.98 33.47 -8.47
C VAL A 187 9.25 33.00 -9.20
N ILE A 188 10.00 32.11 -8.57
CA ILE A 188 11.26 31.56 -9.09
C ILE A 188 11.18 30.07 -9.45
N GLY A 189 10.13 29.38 -8.99
CA GLY A 189 9.92 27.98 -9.29
C GLY A 189 8.47 27.57 -9.10
N THR A 190 8.08 26.52 -9.84
CA THR A 190 6.80 25.84 -9.69
C THR A 190 7.05 24.36 -9.45
N LEU A 191 6.22 23.73 -8.62
CA LEU A 191 6.31 22.30 -8.34
C LEU A 191 5.43 21.49 -9.30
N GLN A 192 5.81 20.24 -9.51
CA GLN A 192 4.96 19.28 -10.17
C GLN A 192 3.79 18.89 -9.25
N ARG A 193 2.69 18.49 -9.87
CA ARG A 193 1.56 17.93 -9.13
C ARG A 193 1.97 16.64 -8.43
N VAL A 194 1.72 16.58 -7.13
CA VAL A 194 2.00 15.41 -6.32
C VAL A 194 0.68 14.82 -5.82
N GLY A 195 0.56 13.50 -5.91
CA GLY A 195 -0.64 12.77 -5.50
C GLY A 195 -1.80 12.85 -6.49
N HIS A 196 -2.80 12.00 -6.25
CA HIS A 196 -4.02 11.91 -7.04
C HIS A 196 -5.18 12.59 -6.28
N GLY A 197 -6.04 13.29 -6.99
CA GLY A 197 -7.22 14.00 -6.45
C GLY A 197 -7.12 15.53 -6.54
N GLU A 198 -8.27 16.16 -6.65
CA GLU A 198 -8.37 17.63 -6.83
C GLU A 198 -8.10 18.40 -5.54
N ASN A 199 -8.24 17.78 -4.36
CA ASN A 199 -8.13 18.45 -3.07
C ASN A 199 -6.83 18.13 -2.29
N ASN A 200 -5.70 17.88 -3.00
CA ASN A 200 -4.44 17.68 -2.31
C ASN A 200 -3.86 19.03 -1.85
N THR A 201 -4.04 19.35 -0.57
CA THR A 201 -3.56 20.60 0.06
C THR A 201 -2.07 20.86 -0.15
N ARG A 202 -1.28 19.82 -0.43
CA ARG A 202 0.16 19.97 -0.75
C ARG A 202 0.39 20.73 -2.05
N ASN A 203 -0.49 20.58 -3.04
CA ASN A 203 -0.38 21.27 -4.30
C ASN A 203 -0.76 22.77 -4.20
N LEU A 204 -1.38 23.18 -3.08
CA LEU A 204 -1.66 24.56 -2.74
C LEU A 204 -0.56 25.24 -1.90
N GLN A 205 0.48 24.49 -1.49
CA GLN A 205 1.56 25.01 -0.65
C GLN A 205 2.40 26.06 -1.41
N ILE A 206 2.81 27.06 -0.67
CA ILE A 206 3.65 28.16 -1.11
C ILE A 206 4.89 28.21 -0.22
N PHE A 207 6.08 28.21 -0.81
CA PHE A 207 7.35 28.12 -0.10
C PHE A 207 8.15 29.39 -0.26
N ILE A 208 8.57 29.98 0.87
CA ILE A 208 9.44 31.17 0.92
C ILE A 208 10.67 30.89 1.80
N PRO A 209 11.75 31.69 1.67
CA PRO A 209 12.91 31.57 2.54
C PRO A 209 12.54 31.67 4.02
N PHE A 210 13.08 30.74 4.85
CA PHE A 210 12.83 30.71 6.29
C PHE A 210 13.12 32.06 6.97
N SER A 211 14.20 32.75 6.56
CA SER A 211 14.58 34.05 7.09
C SER A 211 13.53 35.12 6.85
N VAL A 212 12.94 35.13 5.66
CA VAL A 212 11.86 36.08 5.28
C VAL A 212 10.57 35.75 6.01
N MET A 213 10.27 34.45 6.14
CA MET A 213 9.09 34.02 6.87
C MET A 213 9.13 34.42 8.33
N ARG A 214 10.28 34.22 8.99
CA ARG A 214 10.45 34.59 10.41
C ARG A 214 10.30 36.09 10.66
N GLU A 215 10.72 36.91 9.72
CA GLU A 215 10.67 38.37 9.85
C GLU A 215 9.28 38.94 9.55
N ASN A 216 8.62 38.47 8.49
CA ASN A 216 7.38 39.08 7.98
C ASN A 216 6.11 38.29 8.34
N PHE A 217 6.24 37.00 8.62
CA PHE A 217 5.11 36.11 8.86
C PHE A 217 5.37 35.16 10.05
N PRO A 218 5.70 35.70 11.25
CA PRO A 218 5.92 34.84 12.43
C PRO A 218 4.69 34.00 12.73
N PRO A 219 4.83 32.85 13.45
CA PRO A 219 3.69 32.05 13.87
C PRO A 219 2.69 32.89 14.67
N ARG A 220 1.40 32.65 14.45
CA ARG A 220 0.33 33.27 15.27
C ARG A 220 -0.02 32.35 16.45
N ASN A 221 -0.60 32.93 17.50
CA ASN A 221 -1.08 32.24 18.71
C ASN A 221 0.03 31.53 19.51
N VAL A 222 1.27 31.95 19.36
CA VAL A 222 2.41 31.44 20.16
C VAL A 222 2.79 32.32 21.34
N GLY A 223 2.00 33.34 21.63
CA GLY A 223 2.32 34.33 22.67
C GLY A 223 3.60 35.12 22.34
N GLU A 224 4.31 35.56 23.41
CA GLU A 224 5.59 36.30 23.28
C GLU A 224 6.82 35.35 23.18
N VAL A 225 6.66 34.16 22.63
CA VAL A 225 7.79 33.22 22.48
C VAL A 225 8.68 33.66 21.33
N ASP A 226 9.86 34.20 21.68
CA ASP A 226 10.84 34.60 20.68
C ASP A 226 11.41 33.40 19.92
N GLY A 227 11.50 33.57 18.61
CA GLY A 227 12.02 32.52 17.73
C GLY A 227 11.14 31.29 17.60
N ALA A 228 9.84 31.38 17.89
CA ALA A 228 8.91 30.28 17.73
C ALA A 228 8.89 29.75 16.29
N ILE A 229 8.81 28.43 16.15
CA ILE A 229 8.62 27.71 14.89
C ILE A 229 7.36 26.87 14.99
N SER A 230 6.78 26.52 13.84
CA SER A 230 5.54 25.73 13.84
C SER A 230 5.81 24.25 14.08
N PHE A 231 6.85 23.71 13.47
CA PHE A 231 7.27 22.32 13.65
C PHE A 231 8.70 22.09 13.16
N LEU A 232 9.26 20.95 13.54
CA LEU A 232 10.50 20.42 12.99
C LEU A 232 10.19 19.24 12.09
N ASN A 233 10.83 19.20 10.92
CA ASN A 233 10.95 18.01 10.10
C ASN A 233 12.34 17.45 10.30
N PHE A 234 12.46 16.17 10.60
CA PHE A 234 13.76 15.52 10.68
C PHE A 234 13.74 14.14 10.05
N GLN A 235 14.91 13.67 9.69
CA GLN A 235 15.13 12.42 9.02
C GLN A 235 16.22 11.67 9.75
N PRO A 236 15.98 10.43 10.22
CA PRO A 236 17.04 9.62 10.86
C PRO A 236 18.10 9.22 9.83
N THR A 237 19.29 8.90 10.30
CA THR A 237 20.40 8.46 9.45
C THR A 237 20.07 7.15 8.74
N THR A 238 19.46 6.21 9.44
CA THR A 238 18.91 4.98 8.88
C THR A 238 17.50 4.72 9.42
N ARG A 239 16.72 3.88 8.71
CA ARG A 239 15.37 3.55 9.13
C ARG A 239 15.32 2.86 10.50
N GLU A 240 16.31 2.04 10.80
CA GLU A 240 16.42 1.27 12.05
C GLU A 240 16.67 2.17 13.26
N LEU A 241 17.31 3.32 13.05
CA LEU A 241 17.64 4.29 14.11
C LEU A 241 16.53 5.30 14.39
N HIS A 242 15.35 5.17 13.74
CA HIS A 242 14.28 6.17 13.87
C HIS A 242 13.80 6.35 15.33
N GLU A 243 13.68 5.26 16.10
CA GLU A 243 13.26 5.34 17.51
C GLU A 243 14.33 6.00 18.38
N THR A 244 15.63 5.72 18.11
CA THR A 244 16.74 6.34 18.83
C THR A 244 16.81 7.84 18.51
N ALA A 245 16.76 8.18 17.23
CA ALA A 245 16.74 9.58 16.77
C ALA A 245 15.55 10.36 17.38
N LYS A 246 14.38 9.75 17.44
CA LYS A 246 13.20 10.33 18.07
C LYS A 246 13.44 10.61 19.56
N GLN A 247 13.97 9.63 20.30
CA GLN A 247 14.27 9.80 21.73
C GLN A 247 15.32 10.87 21.97
N GLU A 248 16.32 11.03 21.09
CA GLU A 248 17.29 12.12 21.19
C GLU A 248 16.61 13.49 21.04
N VAL A 249 15.74 13.64 20.04
CA VAL A 249 14.93 14.86 19.85
C VAL A 249 14.08 15.15 21.07
N HIS A 250 13.39 14.14 21.61
CA HIS A 250 12.57 14.27 22.81
C HIS A 250 13.38 14.75 24.02
N LYS A 251 14.57 14.19 24.26
CA LYS A 251 15.47 14.61 25.35
C LYS A 251 15.85 16.07 25.24
N ILE A 252 16.16 16.56 24.04
CA ILE A 252 16.56 17.95 23.83
C ILE A 252 15.38 18.89 24.03
N ILE A 253 14.24 18.58 23.42
CA ILE A 253 13.03 19.40 23.58
C ILE A 253 12.60 19.43 25.05
N ALA A 254 12.54 18.29 25.73
CA ALA A 254 12.18 18.20 27.12
C ALA A 254 13.14 18.99 28.03
N ARG A 255 14.47 18.92 27.76
CA ARG A 255 15.47 19.73 28.46
C ARG A 255 15.23 21.23 28.27
N ASN A 256 14.97 21.66 27.05
CA ASN A 256 14.80 23.09 26.75
C ASN A 256 13.50 23.65 27.32
N HIS A 257 12.47 22.81 27.43
CA HIS A 257 11.14 23.22 27.89
C HIS A 257 10.81 22.77 29.32
N GLY A 258 11.71 22.04 29.99
CA GLY A 258 11.61 21.72 31.42
C GLY A 258 10.49 20.72 31.76
N PHE A 259 10.43 19.59 31.08
CA PHE A 259 9.52 18.46 31.35
C PHE A 259 10.23 17.12 31.19
N ASP A 260 9.58 16.01 31.58
CA ASP A 260 10.16 14.66 31.42
C ASP A 260 10.04 14.23 29.95
N TYR A 261 11.17 13.83 29.36
CA TYR A 261 11.20 13.36 27.96
C TYR A 261 10.45 12.04 27.71
N ARG A 262 10.11 11.32 28.80
CA ARG A 262 9.38 10.06 28.73
C ARG A 262 7.88 10.21 28.65
N ASP A 263 7.37 11.44 28.87
CA ASP A 263 5.95 11.72 28.80
C ASP A 263 5.48 11.71 27.34
N PRO A 264 4.73 10.68 26.90
CA PRO A 264 4.30 10.56 25.51
C PRO A 264 3.27 11.61 25.13
N ASP A 265 2.51 12.14 26.10
CA ASP A 265 1.47 13.12 25.86
C ASP A 265 2.03 14.54 25.71
N ALA A 266 3.32 14.73 26.02
CA ALA A 266 3.99 16.00 25.86
C ALA A 266 4.29 16.36 24.40
N TYR A 267 4.26 15.41 23.49
CA TYR A 267 4.61 15.63 22.10
C TYR A 267 3.42 15.44 21.17
N ASP A 268 3.28 16.33 20.21
CA ASP A 268 2.46 16.10 19.03
C ASP A 268 3.40 15.74 17.87
N GLU A 269 3.39 14.49 17.49
CA GLU A 269 4.36 13.96 16.52
C GLU A 269 3.72 13.06 15.47
N TRP A 270 4.30 13.04 14.29
CA TRP A 270 3.93 12.11 13.25
C TRP A 270 5.17 11.40 12.71
N ASP A 271 5.29 10.15 13.11
CA ASP A 271 6.31 9.23 12.63
C ASP A 271 5.79 8.48 11.39
N THR A 272 6.26 8.90 10.22
CA THR A 272 5.84 8.26 8.96
C THR A 272 6.39 6.84 8.84
N ILE A 273 7.55 6.54 9.45
CA ILE A 273 8.15 5.19 9.43
C ILE A 273 7.25 4.22 10.19
N ARG A 274 6.90 4.57 11.43
CA ARG A 274 6.00 3.79 12.27
C ARG A 274 4.61 3.63 11.62
N THR A 275 4.12 4.69 10.99
CA THR A 275 2.83 4.67 10.28
C THR A 275 2.87 3.68 9.11
N VAL A 276 3.89 3.74 8.26
CA VAL A 276 4.09 2.82 7.13
C VAL A 276 4.24 1.38 7.61
N ASP A 277 4.99 1.13 8.70
CA ASP A 277 5.18 -0.21 9.26
C ASP A 277 3.87 -0.76 9.86
N SER A 278 3.09 0.09 10.54
CA SER A 278 1.79 -0.32 11.10
C SER A 278 0.80 -0.65 10.00
N ILE A 279 0.73 0.16 8.95
CA ILE A 279 -0.08 -0.10 7.76
C ILE A 279 0.41 -1.38 7.07
N GLY A 280 1.72 -1.58 6.94
CA GLY A 280 2.31 -2.80 6.41
C GLY A 280 1.84 -4.04 7.15
N LYS A 281 1.86 -4.04 8.49
CA LYS A 281 1.37 -5.15 9.33
C LYS A 281 -0.12 -5.42 9.13
N ILE A 282 -0.94 -4.37 8.95
CA ILE A 282 -2.37 -4.52 8.65
C ILE A 282 -2.56 -5.23 7.31
N PHE A 283 -1.80 -4.84 6.28
CA PHE A 283 -1.87 -5.51 4.97
C PHE A 283 -1.36 -6.95 5.02
N ASP A 284 -0.30 -7.23 5.79
CA ASP A 284 0.20 -8.59 5.96
C ASP A 284 -0.85 -9.49 6.65
N ALA A 285 -1.51 -8.97 7.69
CA ALA A 285 -2.62 -9.68 8.36
C ALA A 285 -3.82 -9.88 7.42
N MET A 286 -4.17 -8.87 6.64
CA MET A 286 -5.24 -8.95 5.63
C MET A 286 -4.91 -9.98 4.55
N ASN A 287 -3.69 -9.98 4.02
CA ASN A 287 -3.25 -10.95 3.02
C ASN A 287 -3.25 -12.39 3.57
N MET A 288 -2.85 -12.59 4.83
CA MET A 288 -2.93 -13.87 5.51
C MET A 288 -4.38 -14.34 5.66
N PHE A 289 -5.29 -13.44 6.07
CA PHE A 289 -6.72 -13.74 6.17
C PHE A 289 -7.33 -14.11 4.82
N LEU A 290 -7.12 -13.27 3.79
CA LEU A 290 -7.63 -13.51 2.45
C LEU A 290 -7.06 -14.79 1.83
N GLY A 291 -5.76 -15.06 2.05
CA GLY A 291 -5.11 -16.30 1.65
C GLY A 291 -5.75 -17.53 2.32
N SER A 292 -6.06 -17.44 3.61
CA SER A 292 -6.74 -18.51 4.35
C SER A 292 -8.14 -18.80 3.81
N VAL A 293 -8.92 -17.76 3.52
CA VAL A 293 -10.24 -17.88 2.88
C VAL A 293 -10.13 -18.55 1.51
N GLY A 294 -9.15 -18.15 0.71
CA GLY A 294 -8.89 -18.76 -0.59
C GLY A 294 -8.53 -20.26 -0.49
N LEU A 295 -7.71 -20.64 0.50
CA LEU A 295 -7.36 -22.05 0.75
C LEU A 295 -8.57 -22.88 1.18
N VAL A 296 -9.43 -22.34 2.05
CA VAL A 296 -10.69 -23.01 2.46
C VAL A 296 -11.60 -23.19 1.26
N THR A 297 -11.76 -22.17 0.42
CA THR A 297 -12.58 -22.24 -0.80
C THR A 297 -12.03 -23.26 -1.79
N LEU A 298 -10.71 -23.34 -1.95
CA LEU A 298 -10.06 -24.38 -2.76
C LEU A 298 -10.31 -25.78 -2.19
N GLY A 299 -10.28 -25.94 -0.86
CA GLY A 299 -10.63 -27.20 -0.16
C GLY A 299 -12.06 -27.63 -0.44
N LEU A 300 -13.01 -26.71 -0.41
CA LEU A 300 -14.41 -26.98 -0.77
C LEU A 300 -14.53 -27.42 -2.24
N GLY A 301 -13.79 -26.80 -3.15
CA GLY A 301 -13.71 -27.20 -4.55
C GLY A 301 -13.16 -28.64 -4.70
N ALA A 302 -12.13 -29.00 -3.94
CA ALA A 302 -11.58 -30.36 -3.92
C ALA A 302 -12.60 -31.40 -3.44
N ILE A 303 -13.39 -31.11 -2.40
CA ILE A 303 -14.48 -31.97 -1.93
C ILE A 303 -15.52 -32.14 -3.05
N GLY A 304 -15.81 -31.09 -3.80
CA GLY A 304 -16.66 -31.16 -4.98
C GLY A 304 -16.16 -32.20 -6.01
N ILE A 305 -14.86 -32.19 -6.34
CA ILE A 305 -14.25 -33.17 -7.24
C ILE A 305 -14.37 -34.59 -6.65
N ILE A 306 -14.05 -34.80 -5.39
CA ILE A 306 -14.17 -36.10 -4.72
C ILE A 306 -15.58 -36.65 -4.93
N ASN A 307 -16.59 -35.85 -4.64
CA ASN A 307 -17.99 -36.29 -4.75
C ASN A 307 -18.37 -36.70 -6.19
N ILE A 308 -17.93 -35.92 -7.17
CA ILE A 308 -18.24 -36.25 -8.59
C ILE A 308 -17.46 -37.45 -9.07
N MET A 309 -16.21 -37.57 -8.71
CA MET A 309 -15.44 -38.76 -9.05
C MET A 309 -15.98 -40.03 -8.40
N LEU A 310 -16.51 -39.95 -7.17
CA LEU A 310 -17.18 -41.08 -6.52
C LEU A 310 -18.45 -41.51 -7.27
N VAL A 311 -19.24 -40.55 -7.74
CA VAL A 311 -20.43 -40.84 -8.57
C VAL A 311 -19.99 -41.41 -9.91
N ALA A 312 -18.97 -40.85 -10.57
CA ALA A 312 -18.44 -41.39 -11.84
C ALA A 312 -17.94 -42.83 -11.70
N VAL A 313 -17.30 -43.17 -10.56
CA VAL A 313 -16.91 -44.54 -10.24
C VAL A 313 -18.12 -45.44 -10.06
N ALA A 314 -19.17 -44.96 -9.37
CA ALA A 314 -20.42 -45.72 -9.15
C ALA A 314 -21.14 -45.97 -10.49
N ASP A 315 -21.28 -44.97 -11.35
CA ASP A 315 -21.92 -45.08 -12.65
C ASP A 315 -21.16 -46.05 -13.61
N ARG A 316 -19.83 -46.20 -13.44
CA ARG A 316 -18.98 -47.08 -14.26
C ARG A 316 -18.58 -48.37 -13.55
N THR A 317 -19.23 -48.74 -12.44
CA THR A 317 -18.87 -49.91 -11.64
C THR A 317 -18.82 -51.19 -12.47
N ARG A 318 -19.82 -51.43 -13.35
CA ARG A 318 -19.88 -52.59 -14.24
C ARG A 318 -18.76 -52.62 -15.27
N GLU A 319 -18.40 -51.47 -15.85
CA GLU A 319 -17.29 -51.35 -16.80
C GLU A 319 -15.95 -51.65 -16.13
N ILE A 320 -15.74 -51.13 -14.93
CA ILE A 320 -14.54 -51.40 -14.10
C ILE A 320 -14.44 -52.88 -13.80
N GLY A 321 -15.57 -53.51 -13.38
CA GLY A 321 -15.65 -54.95 -13.11
C GLY A 321 -15.28 -55.79 -14.33
N LEU A 322 -15.81 -55.45 -15.51
CA LEU A 322 -15.50 -56.12 -16.77
C LEU A 322 -14.01 -56.02 -17.15
N ARG A 323 -13.41 -54.81 -17.03
CA ARG A 323 -11.99 -54.62 -17.31
C ARG A 323 -11.10 -55.44 -16.37
N LYS A 324 -11.45 -55.53 -15.09
CA LYS A 324 -10.73 -56.32 -14.11
C LYS A 324 -10.90 -57.83 -14.34
N ALA A 325 -12.08 -58.26 -14.77
CA ALA A 325 -12.33 -59.65 -15.16
C ALA A 325 -11.52 -60.04 -16.41
N LEU A 326 -11.25 -59.12 -17.32
CA LEU A 326 -10.40 -59.28 -18.49
C LEU A 326 -8.91 -59.10 -18.20
N GLY A 327 -8.48 -58.97 -16.92
CA GLY A 327 -7.10 -58.93 -16.50
C GLY A 327 -6.49 -57.56 -16.23
N ALA A 328 -7.29 -56.48 -16.20
CA ALA A 328 -6.76 -55.18 -15.80
C ALA A 328 -6.33 -55.13 -14.34
N THR A 329 -5.10 -54.64 -14.10
CA THR A 329 -4.56 -54.52 -12.74
C THR A 329 -5.23 -53.36 -11.97
N SER A 330 -5.38 -53.54 -10.64
CA SER A 330 -5.89 -52.45 -9.77
C SER A 330 -5.10 -51.16 -9.92
N ARG A 331 -3.78 -51.24 -10.19
CA ARG A 331 -2.91 -50.09 -10.41
C ARG A 331 -3.27 -49.35 -11.71
N SER A 332 -3.63 -50.06 -12.78
CA SER A 332 -4.04 -49.46 -14.06
C SER A 332 -5.35 -48.69 -13.89
N ILE A 333 -6.34 -49.28 -13.19
CA ILE A 333 -7.64 -48.61 -12.87
C ILE A 333 -7.40 -47.37 -12.00
N MET A 334 -6.59 -47.52 -10.95
CA MET A 334 -6.26 -46.39 -10.09
C MET A 334 -5.62 -45.23 -10.84
N LEU A 335 -4.65 -45.55 -11.72
CA LEU A 335 -3.91 -44.53 -12.50
C LEU A 335 -4.84 -43.81 -13.49
N GLN A 336 -5.80 -44.53 -14.09
CA GLN A 336 -6.77 -43.95 -14.99
C GLN A 336 -7.68 -42.94 -14.28
N PHE A 337 -8.32 -43.29 -13.15
CA PHE A 337 -9.19 -42.39 -12.42
C PHE A 337 -8.44 -41.24 -11.77
N PHE A 338 -7.18 -41.49 -11.31
CA PHE A 338 -6.32 -40.43 -10.81
C PHE A 338 -5.98 -39.42 -11.91
N ALA A 339 -5.66 -39.88 -13.11
CA ALA A 339 -5.39 -39.00 -14.25
C ALA A 339 -6.60 -38.17 -14.67
N GLU A 340 -7.83 -38.77 -14.63
CA GLU A 340 -9.08 -38.05 -14.87
C GLU A 340 -9.29 -36.92 -13.84
N GLY A 341 -9.11 -37.20 -12.54
CA GLY A 341 -9.23 -36.23 -11.47
C GLY A 341 -8.15 -35.13 -11.54
N ALA A 342 -6.91 -35.50 -11.83
CA ALA A 342 -5.80 -34.55 -12.02
C ALA A 342 -6.04 -33.62 -13.21
N PHE A 343 -6.53 -34.16 -14.32
CA PHE A 343 -6.88 -33.37 -15.51
C PHE A 343 -7.96 -32.33 -15.21
N LEU A 344 -9.05 -32.73 -14.52
CA LEU A 344 -10.11 -31.82 -14.10
C LEU A 344 -9.59 -30.71 -13.20
N THR A 345 -8.72 -31.05 -12.24
CA THR A 345 -8.14 -30.08 -11.31
C THR A 345 -7.25 -29.09 -12.04
N VAL A 346 -6.35 -29.55 -12.91
CA VAL A 346 -5.42 -28.69 -13.66
C VAL A 346 -6.17 -27.75 -14.61
N THR A 347 -7.13 -28.29 -15.38
CA THR A 347 -7.91 -27.45 -16.30
C THR A 347 -8.74 -26.41 -15.56
N SER A 348 -9.40 -26.77 -14.45
CA SER A 348 -10.14 -25.84 -13.61
C SER A 348 -9.23 -24.75 -13.01
N GLY A 349 -8.06 -25.14 -12.52
CA GLY A 349 -7.06 -24.19 -11.99
C GLY A 349 -6.56 -23.21 -13.05
N LEU A 350 -6.26 -23.70 -14.27
CA LEU A 350 -5.84 -22.84 -15.38
C LEU A 350 -6.94 -21.84 -15.78
N VAL A 351 -8.19 -22.29 -15.84
CA VAL A 351 -9.33 -21.39 -16.08
C VAL A 351 -9.44 -20.34 -14.98
N GLY A 352 -9.34 -20.74 -13.71
CA GLY A 352 -9.37 -19.81 -12.57
C GLY A 352 -8.25 -18.78 -12.61
N MET A 353 -7.01 -19.20 -12.90
CA MET A 353 -5.87 -18.29 -13.07
C MET A 353 -6.06 -17.34 -14.26
N GLY A 354 -6.55 -17.86 -15.39
CA GLY A 354 -6.82 -17.05 -16.58
C GLY A 354 -7.91 -16.00 -16.34
N CYS A 355 -9.01 -16.38 -15.66
CA CYS A 355 -10.07 -15.46 -15.28
C CYS A 355 -9.56 -14.38 -14.31
N ALA A 356 -8.76 -14.75 -13.30
CA ALA A 356 -8.17 -13.81 -12.37
C ALA A 356 -7.23 -12.80 -13.08
N ALA A 357 -6.35 -13.29 -13.93
CA ALA A 357 -5.46 -12.45 -14.71
C ALA A 357 -6.22 -11.50 -15.66
N GLY A 358 -7.25 -12.02 -16.34
CA GLY A 358 -8.11 -11.22 -17.21
C GLY A 358 -8.87 -10.13 -16.45
N PHE A 359 -9.40 -10.46 -15.28
CA PHE A 359 -10.09 -9.48 -14.43
C PHE A 359 -9.14 -8.41 -13.87
N MET A 360 -7.93 -8.79 -13.43
CA MET A 360 -6.91 -7.82 -13.02
C MET A 360 -6.50 -6.89 -14.16
N ALA A 361 -6.34 -7.43 -15.38
CA ALA A 361 -6.05 -6.63 -16.56
C ALA A 361 -7.18 -5.64 -16.89
N LEU A 362 -8.45 -6.07 -16.73
CA LEU A 362 -9.61 -5.21 -16.93
C LEU A 362 -9.64 -4.08 -15.88
N LEU A 363 -9.39 -4.39 -14.61
CA LEU A 363 -9.28 -3.38 -13.56
C LEU A 363 -8.13 -2.40 -13.83
N GLY A 364 -7.04 -2.86 -14.43
CA GLY A 364 -5.92 -2.01 -14.82
C GLY A 364 -6.24 -0.99 -15.92
N MET A 365 -7.33 -1.18 -16.69
CA MET A 365 -7.80 -0.22 -17.69
C MET A 365 -8.65 0.91 -17.10
N LEU A 366 -9.12 0.76 -15.85
CA LEU A 366 -9.90 1.79 -15.18
C LEU A 366 -8.99 2.93 -14.67
N PRO A 367 -9.53 4.16 -14.55
CA PRO A 367 -8.79 5.25 -13.92
C PRO A 367 -8.32 4.86 -12.52
N GLN A 368 -7.05 5.12 -12.24
CA GLN A 368 -6.48 4.78 -10.94
C GLN A 368 -7.12 5.62 -9.82
N LEU A 369 -7.62 4.93 -8.80
CA LEU A 369 -8.12 5.57 -7.60
C LEU A 369 -6.96 6.02 -6.70
N PRO A 370 -7.11 7.13 -5.96
CA PRO A 370 -6.11 7.56 -4.99
C PRO A 370 -5.81 6.45 -3.96
N GLY A 371 -4.54 6.13 -3.78
CA GLY A 371 -4.12 5.09 -2.84
C GLY A 371 -4.32 3.64 -3.30
N PHE A 372 -4.67 3.43 -4.57
CA PHE A 372 -4.85 2.09 -5.14
C PHE A 372 -4.08 1.96 -6.45
N ASP A 373 -3.06 1.11 -6.46
CA ASP A 373 -2.36 0.72 -7.68
C ASP A 373 -3.08 -0.43 -8.39
N THR A 374 -2.80 -0.59 -9.67
CA THR A 374 -3.34 -1.71 -10.45
C THR A 374 -3.00 -3.04 -9.79
N PRO A 375 -4.00 -3.91 -9.56
CA PRO A 375 -3.75 -5.25 -9.00
C PRO A 375 -2.76 -6.01 -9.85
N ARG A 376 -1.81 -6.69 -9.20
CA ARG A 376 -0.77 -7.47 -9.87
C ARG A 376 -0.76 -8.90 -9.36
N LEU A 377 -0.44 -9.82 -10.26
CA LEU A 377 -0.16 -11.20 -9.85
C LEU A 377 1.11 -11.22 -9.01
N VAL A 378 0.97 -11.58 -7.74
CA VAL A 378 2.10 -11.75 -6.82
C VAL A 378 2.70 -13.14 -7.04
N PRO A 379 3.99 -13.28 -7.43
CA PRO A 379 4.58 -14.58 -7.75
C PRO A 379 4.51 -15.60 -6.61
N SER A 380 4.69 -15.17 -5.36
CA SER A 380 4.57 -16.03 -4.18
C SER A 380 3.16 -16.60 -4.00
N THR A 381 2.13 -15.78 -4.25
CA THR A 381 0.74 -16.22 -4.17
C THR A 381 0.37 -17.14 -5.33
N ALA A 382 0.86 -16.86 -6.54
CA ALA A 382 0.69 -17.75 -7.68
C ALA A 382 1.32 -19.13 -7.40
N MET A 383 2.51 -19.16 -6.81
CA MET A 383 3.17 -20.40 -6.40
C MET A 383 2.38 -21.13 -5.31
N LEU A 384 1.88 -20.41 -4.30
CA LEU A 384 1.02 -20.99 -3.26
C LEU A 384 -0.25 -21.59 -3.87
N ALA A 385 -0.90 -20.89 -4.80
CA ALA A 385 -2.08 -21.37 -5.48
C ALA A 385 -1.78 -22.65 -6.29
N ILE A 386 -0.66 -22.73 -7.01
CA ILE A 386 -0.24 -23.91 -7.76
C ILE A 386 0.05 -25.09 -6.83
N ILE A 387 0.77 -24.87 -5.73
CA ILE A 387 1.08 -25.93 -4.75
C ILE A 387 -0.20 -26.44 -4.09
N SER A 388 -1.08 -25.53 -3.66
CA SER A 388 -2.37 -25.88 -3.05
C SER A 388 -3.29 -26.61 -4.02
N LEU A 389 -3.29 -26.21 -5.30
CA LEU A 389 -4.03 -26.87 -6.37
C LEU A 389 -3.50 -28.28 -6.63
N ALA A 390 -2.17 -28.45 -6.68
CA ALA A 390 -1.54 -29.75 -6.85
C ALA A 390 -1.89 -30.69 -5.69
N PHE A 391 -1.80 -30.19 -4.45
CA PHE A 391 -2.20 -30.94 -3.25
C PHE A 391 -3.69 -31.32 -3.28
N ALA A 392 -4.57 -30.37 -3.56
CA ALA A 392 -6.01 -30.62 -3.69
C ALA A 392 -6.30 -31.64 -4.78
N GLY A 393 -5.61 -31.56 -5.93
CA GLY A 393 -5.75 -32.50 -7.04
C GLY A 393 -5.31 -33.93 -6.68
N VAL A 394 -4.21 -34.06 -5.93
CA VAL A 394 -3.76 -35.38 -5.43
C VAL A 394 -4.80 -35.98 -4.49
N VAL A 395 -5.26 -35.22 -3.50
CA VAL A 395 -6.25 -35.69 -2.51
C VAL A 395 -7.58 -36.01 -3.20
N ALA A 396 -8.07 -35.12 -4.05
CA ALA A 396 -9.34 -35.28 -4.77
C ALA A 396 -9.32 -36.45 -5.78
N GLY A 397 -8.19 -36.69 -6.42
CA GLY A 397 -8.04 -37.78 -7.38
C GLY A 397 -7.75 -39.13 -6.75
N LEU A 398 -6.91 -39.18 -5.68
CA LEU A 398 -6.43 -40.43 -5.12
C LEU A 398 -7.51 -41.22 -4.37
N TYR A 399 -8.37 -40.56 -3.62
CA TYR A 399 -9.40 -41.22 -2.81
C TYR A 399 -10.43 -41.96 -3.69
N PRO A 400 -11.07 -41.35 -4.72
CA PRO A 400 -11.99 -42.07 -5.62
C PRO A 400 -11.28 -43.13 -6.46
N ALA A 401 -10.05 -42.85 -6.93
CA ALA A 401 -9.26 -43.81 -7.70
C ALA A 401 -8.94 -45.09 -6.91
N ARG A 402 -8.60 -44.94 -5.62
CA ARG A 402 -8.38 -46.07 -4.74
C ARG A 402 -9.68 -46.89 -4.53
N LYS A 403 -10.82 -46.21 -4.40
CA LYS A 403 -12.12 -46.88 -4.25
C LYS A 403 -12.49 -47.66 -5.51
N ALA A 404 -12.25 -47.09 -6.71
CA ALA A 404 -12.41 -47.77 -7.99
C ALA A 404 -11.50 -49.00 -8.13
N ALA A 405 -10.23 -48.89 -7.71
CA ALA A 405 -9.23 -49.95 -7.78
C ALA A 405 -9.52 -51.13 -6.85
N LEU A 406 -10.25 -50.93 -5.75
CA LEU A 406 -10.62 -51.95 -4.76
C LEU A 406 -11.91 -52.70 -5.10
N LEU A 407 -12.67 -52.31 -6.13
CA LEU A 407 -13.90 -53.00 -6.54
C LEU A 407 -13.59 -54.44 -6.96
N GLU A 408 -14.33 -55.42 -6.43
CA GLU A 408 -14.23 -56.82 -6.80
C GLU A 408 -15.03 -57.10 -8.06
N PRO A 409 -14.47 -57.81 -9.07
CA PRO A 409 -15.12 -58.07 -10.34
C PRO A 409 -16.49 -58.77 -10.18
N VAL A 410 -16.61 -59.71 -9.24
CA VAL A 410 -17.84 -60.46 -9.00
C VAL A 410 -18.95 -59.54 -8.46
N GLU A 411 -18.60 -58.69 -7.52
CA GLU A 411 -19.54 -57.74 -6.89
C GLU A 411 -19.98 -56.64 -7.87
N ALA A 412 -19.03 -56.17 -8.70
CA ALA A 412 -19.27 -55.17 -9.70
C ALA A 412 -20.22 -55.63 -10.84
N LEU A 413 -20.17 -56.91 -11.20
CA LEU A 413 -21.02 -57.50 -12.25
C LEU A 413 -22.39 -58.00 -11.72
N ARG A 414 -22.56 -58.11 -10.40
CA ARG A 414 -23.78 -58.53 -9.71
C ARG A 414 -24.74 -57.38 -9.38
N ARG A 415 -24.27 -56.14 -9.39
CA ARG A 415 -25.10 -54.94 -9.19
C ARG A 415 -25.96 -54.71 -10.45
N GLU A 416 -27.27 -54.85 -10.32
CA GLU A 416 -28.26 -54.41 -11.30
C GLU A 416 -28.34 -52.88 -11.40
#